data_e77c2945c7bdc080e8b513de05f79820
#
_entry.id   e77c2945c7bdc080e8b513de05f79820
#
_cell.length_a   1.000
_cell.length_b   1.000
_cell.length_c   1.000
_cell.angle_alpha   90.00
_cell.angle_beta   90.00
_cell.angle_gamma   90.00
#
_symmetry.space_group_name_H-M   'P 1'
#
loop_
_entity.id
_entity.type
_entity.pdbx_description
1 polymer ?
#
loop_
_entity_poly.entity_id
_entity_poly.type
_entity_poly.pdbx_seq_one_letter_code
_entity_poly.pdbx_strand_id
1 'polypeptide(L)'
;DRGLSIILSESHLDDEFDLLPDDQEQLFATAISELKVPSQSIYNYGQALLLDINGWGAYLAYRAFEAEKIGKSQDDVRSLLAIKLAWELVIWRYLEKHQADEFDALKERWGQQLLHTHELRSQHHDALSIPRIWARALELSEQHRLQQQLVNAQSKPSDKATLQAIFCIDVRSEVYRRALESQSREIETYGFAGFFGLPIEYEQAGTQVSRPQLPGLVPASIRVFESTPNEHKLAQTSRHAGWNRWGNAAAATFSMVESMGWWYAFKLFKKSLKGDQGHALSPTDATHWTLTRQGHALSVDDQALLAKGVLDTMGLRYYAPTVLLVGHGSHSCNNLQSAGLECGACGGQTGEVNVRVLAQLLNDTQVREALAKLGHEIPSHTQFVAALH
;
A
#
# COMPACT_ATOMS: atom_id res chain seq x y z
N ASP A 1 -31.93 8.85 -7.45
CA ASP A 1 -31.30 9.85 -6.59
C ASP A 1 -31.72 11.28 -7.00
N ARG A 2 -32.81 11.77 -6.38
CA ARG A 2 -33.40 13.10 -6.69
C ARG A 2 -32.40 14.26 -6.54
N GLY A 3 -31.33 14.09 -5.80
CA GLY A 3 -30.31 15.12 -5.64
C GLY A 3 -29.45 15.33 -6.88
N LEU A 4 -29.18 14.27 -7.62
CA LEU A 4 -28.37 14.33 -8.85
C LEU A 4 -29.14 14.92 -10.03
N SER A 5 -30.44 14.61 -10.17
CA SER A 5 -31.28 15.18 -11.24
C SER A 5 -31.41 16.71 -11.11
N ILE A 6 -31.51 17.23 -9.88
CA ILE A 6 -31.53 18.67 -9.60
C ILE A 6 -30.19 19.32 -9.97
N ILE A 7 -29.06 18.69 -9.63
CA ILE A 7 -27.71 19.23 -9.92
C ILE A 7 -27.41 19.21 -11.42
N LEU A 8 -27.84 18.17 -12.13
CA LEU A 8 -27.56 17.99 -13.56
C LEU A 8 -28.61 18.65 -14.47
N SER A 9 -29.68 19.23 -13.91
CA SER A 9 -30.83 19.77 -14.65
C SER A 9 -31.49 18.76 -15.61
N GLU A 10 -31.36 17.48 -15.32
CA GLU A 10 -31.85 16.36 -16.14
C GLU A 10 -33.25 15.91 -15.66
N SER A 11 -34.18 16.87 -15.49
CA SER A 11 -35.51 16.61 -14.98
C SER A 11 -36.33 15.63 -15.85
N HIS A 12 -35.95 15.45 -17.11
CA HIS A 12 -36.62 14.54 -18.03
C HIS A 12 -36.36 13.05 -17.76
N LEU A 13 -35.41 12.72 -16.89
CA LEU A 13 -35.13 11.35 -16.46
C LEU A 13 -35.80 10.97 -15.12
N ASP A 14 -36.41 11.92 -14.42
CA ASP A 14 -37.01 11.71 -13.09
C ASP A 14 -38.06 10.62 -13.09
N ASP A 15 -38.94 10.60 -14.12
CA ASP A 15 -39.98 9.58 -14.24
C ASP A 15 -39.41 8.16 -14.34
N GLU A 16 -38.31 7.99 -15.03
CA GLU A 16 -37.64 6.69 -15.19
C GLU A 16 -36.91 6.25 -13.89
N PHE A 17 -36.38 7.21 -13.11
CA PHE A 17 -35.82 6.92 -11.78
C PHE A 17 -36.89 6.50 -10.78
N ASP A 18 -38.07 7.11 -10.80
CA ASP A 18 -39.19 6.77 -9.92
C ASP A 18 -39.75 5.35 -10.18
N LEU A 19 -39.48 4.80 -11.38
CA LEU A 19 -39.86 3.44 -11.76
C LEU A 19 -38.84 2.35 -11.37
N LEU A 20 -37.71 2.73 -10.77
CA LEU A 20 -36.70 1.77 -10.34
C LEU A 20 -37.15 1.01 -9.09
N PRO A 21 -36.83 -0.29 -8.98
CA PRO A 21 -37.03 -1.02 -7.74
C PRO A 21 -36.22 -0.42 -6.58
N ASP A 22 -36.84 -0.33 -5.38
CA ASP A 22 -36.16 0.11 -4.17
C ASP A 22 -35.18 -0.96 -3.63
N ASP A 23 -35.50 -2.22 -3.89
CA ASP A 23 -34.68 -3.35 -3.48
C ASP A 23 -33.53 -3.60 -4.46
N GLN A 24 -32.33 -3.71 -3.95
CA GLN A 24 -31.10 -3.87 -4.75
C GLN A 24 -31.12 -5.18 -5.56
N GLU A 25 -31.59 -6.28 -5.04
CA GLU A 25 -31.64 -7.56 -5.76
C GLU A 25 -32.67 -7.52 -6.89
N GLN A 26 -33.83 -6.89 -6.63
CA GLN A 26 -34.83 -6.67 -7.67
C GLN A 26 -34.30 -5.75 -8.77
N LEU A 27 -33.55 -4.71 -8.42
CA LEU A 27 -32.91 -3.83 -9.38
C LEU A 27 -31.92 -4.60 -10.26
N PHE A 28 -31.06 -5.44 -9.68
CA PHE A 28 -30.15 -6.30 -10.45
C PHE A 28 -30.92 -7.21 -11.43
N ALA A 29 -31.92 -7.91 -10.92
CA ALA A 29 -32.74 -8.82 -11.73
C ALA A 29 -33.45 -8.08 -12.89
N THR A 30 -34.02 -6.93 -12.60
CA THR A 30 -34.71 -6.08 -13.60
C THR A 30 -33.76 -5.58 -14.67
N ALA A 31 -32.62 -5.02 -14.25
CA ALA A 31 -31.61 -4.48 -15.18
C ALA A 31 -31.06 -5.59 -16.10
N ILE A 32 -30.66 -6.73 -15.54
CA ILE A 32 -30.15 -7.87 -16.34
C ILE A 32 -31.20 -8.40 -17.33
N SER A 33 -32.46 -8.46 -16.89
CA SER A 33 -33.57 -8.93 -17.73
C SER A 33 -33.90 -7.97 -18.88
N GLU A 34 -34.04 -6.67 -18.60
CA GLU A 34 -34.40 -5.68 -19.60
C GLU A 34 -33.27 -5.39 -20.58
N LEU A 35 -32.02 -5.32 -20.11
CA LEU A 35 -30.84 -5.19 -20.94
C LEU A 35 -30.49 -6.50 -21.68
N LYS A 36 -31.23 -7.60 -21.40
CA LYS A 36 -31.05 -8.92 -22.02
C LYS A 36 -29.62 -9.46 -21.90
N VAL A 37 -28.97 -9.21 -20.77
CA VAL A 37 -27.59 -9.68 -20.53
C VAL A 37 -27.61 -11.21 -20.27
N PRO A 38 -26.94 -12.02 -21.12
CA PRO A 38 -26.87 -13.46 -20.89
C PRO A 38 -26.15 -13.80 -19.59
N SER A 39 -26.55 -14.87 -18.92
CA SER A 39 -25.95 -15.26 -17.61
C SER A 39 -24.43 -15.41 -17.67
N GLN A 40 -23.87 -15.92 -18.77
CA GLN A 40 -22.42 -16.03 -18.96
C GLN A 40 -21.69 -14.68 -19.11
N SER A 41 -22.41 -13.61 -19.44
CA SER A 41 -21.85 -12.27 -19.68
C SER A 41 -22.01 -11.33 -18.49
N ILE A 42 -22.82 -11.71 -17.47
CA ILE A 42 -23.14 -10.83 -16.32
C ILE A 42 -21.86 -10.38 -15.60
N TYR A 43 -20.94 -11.29 -15.33
CA TYR A 43 -19.70 -10.97 -14.65
C TYR A 43 -18.85 -9.96 -15.45
N ASN A 44 -18.63 -10.22 -16.75
CA ASN A 44 -17.84 -9.35 -17.61
C ASN A 44 -18.49 -7.97 -17.78
N TYR A 45 -19.80 -7.92 -17.88
CA TYR A 45 -20.56 -6.68 -17.99
C TYR A 45 -20.45 -5.86 -16.69
N GLY A 46 -20.70 -6.46 -15.55
CA GLY A 46 -20.53 -5.78 -14.25
C GLY A 46 -19.10 -5.28 -14.02
N GLN A 47 -18.10 -6.07 -14.41
CA GLN A 47 -16.71 -5.63 -14.37
C GLN A 47 -16.45 -4.44 -15.27
N ALA A 48 -16.97 -4.42 -16.50
CA ALA A 48 -16.82 -3.31 -17.44
C ALA A 48 -17.43 -2.02 -16.85
N LEU A 49 -18.63 -2.10 -16.27
CA LEU A 49 -19.28 -0.96 -15.61
C LEU A 49 -18.46 -0.38 -14.45
N LEU A 50 -17.83 -1.23 -13.65
CA LEU A 50 -16.97 -0.78 -12.54
C LEU A 50 -15.63 -0.23 -13.02
N LEU A 51 -15.12 -0.68 -14.19
CA LEU A 51 -13.89 -0.15 -14.76
C LEU A 51 -14.02 1.31 -15.22
N ASP A 52 -15.20 1.74 -15.66
CA ASP A 52 -15.46 3.14 -15.99
C ASP A 52 -15.22 4.09 -14.82
N ILE A 53 -15.48 3.60 -13.59
CA ILE A 53 -15.34 4.33 -12.33
C ILE A 53 -14.33 3.65 -11.42
N ASN A 54 -13.26 3.16 -12.01
CA ASN A 54 -12.22 2.35 -11.37
C ASN A 54 -11.73 2.96 -10.04
N GLY A 55 -11.53 4.28 -9.96
CA GLY A 55 -11.10 4.94 -8.72
C GLY A 55 -12.06 4.70 -7.54
N TRP A 56 -13.37 4.79 -7.78
CA TRP A 56 -14.39 4.50 -6.77
C TRP A 56 -14.49 3.00 -6.48
N GLY A 57 -14.43 2.16 -7.51
CA GLY A 57 -14.40 0.71 -7.36
C GLY A 57 -13.24 0.25 -6.49
N ALA A 58 -12.03 0.76 -6.73
CA ALA A 58 -10.85 0.46 -5.95
C ALA A 58 -10.95 0.95 -4.49
N TYR A 59 -11.50 2.15 -4.27
CA TYR A 59 -11.69 2.69 -2.92
C TYR A 59 -12.68 1.85 -2.10
N LEU A 60 -13.79 1.44 -2.69
CA LEU A 60 -14.78 0.62 -1.99
C LEU A 60 -14.28 -0.81 -1.75
N ALA A 61 -13.51 -1.37 -2.69
CA ALA A 61 -12.82 -2.65 -2.48
C ALA A 61 -11.81 -2.56 -1.33
N TYR A 62 -11.07 -1.46 -1.23
CA TYR A 62 -10.19 -1.20 -0.08
C TYR A 62 -10.96 -1.13 1.24
N ARG A 63 -12.12 -0.44 1.28
CA ARG A 63 -12.96 -0.40 2.48
C ARG A 63 -13.48 -1.78 2.89
N ALA A 64 -13.88 -2.60 1.91
CA ALA A 64 -14.30 -3.98 2.17
C ALA A 64 -13.16 -4.81 2.76
N PHE A 65 -11.96 -4.69 2.19
CA PHE A 65 -10.75 -5.33 2.69
C PHE A 65 -10.40 -4.90 4.13
N GLU A 66 -10.46 -3.59 4.44
CA GLU A 66 -10.23 -3.09 5.80
C GLU A 66 -11.27 -3.61 6.81
N ALA A 67 -12.53 -3.73 6.38
CA ALA A 67 -13.59 -4.30 7.23
C ALA A 67 -13.35 -5.80 7.50
N GLU A 68 -12.93 -6.55 6.48
CA GLU A 68 -12.63 -7.99 6.60
C GLU A 68 -11.50 -8.26 7.60
N LYS A 69 -10.46 -7.41 7.65
CA LYS A 69 -9.35 -7.51 8.62
C LYS A 69 -9.83 -7.49 10.09
N ILE A 70 -10.94 -6.87 10.36
CA ILE A 70 -11.54 -6.79 11.71
C ILE A 70 -12.79 -7.67 11.86
N GLY A 71 -12.96 -8.64 10.94
CA GLY A 71 -14.07 -9.61 10.98
C GLY A 71 -15.44 -9.02 10.63
N LYS A 72 -15.49 -7.88 9.93
CA LYS A 72 -16.72 -7.27 9.43
C LYS A 72 -16.86 -7.52 7.93
N SER A 73 -18.10 -7.61 7.45
CA SER A 73 -18.43 -7.66 6.03
C SER A 73 -18.94 -6.30 5.56
N GLN A 74 -18.52 -5.87 4.37
CA GLN A 74 -18.98 -4.65 3.72
C GLN A 74 -19.12 -4.90 2.22
N ASP A 75 -20.30 -4.60 1.65
CA ASP A 75 -20.62 -4.90 0.26
C ASP A 75 -20.89 -3.62 -0.58
N ASP A 76 -20.12 -2.57 -0.32
CA ASP A 76 -20.27 -1.28 -0.99
C ASP A 76 -19.95 -1.35 -2.49
N VAL A 77 -19.09 -2.28 -2.93
CA VAL A 77 -18.77 -2.49 -4.35
C VAL A 77 -20.03 -2.95 -5.10
N ARG A 78 -20.82 -3.83 -4.49
CA ARG A 78 -22.09 -4.30 -5.05
C ARG A 78 -23.10 -3.15 -5.14
N SER A 79 -23.17 -2.31 -4.11
CA SER A 79 -24.04 -1.13 -4.12
C SER A 79 -23.62 -0.12 -5.21
N LEU A 80 -22.32 0.05 -5.44
CA LEU A 80 -21.83 0.88 -6.53
C LEU A 80 -22.22 0.31 -7.91
N LEU A 81 -22.12 -1.01 -8.08
CA LEU A 81 -22.56 -1.67 -9.30
C LEU A 81 -24.09 -1.52 -9.51
N ALA A 82 -24.87 -1.59 -8.42
CA ALA A 82 -26.32 -1.35 -8.49
C ALA A 82 -26.63 0.06 -8.99
N ILE A 83 -25.90 1.08 -8.52
CA ILE A 83 -26.03 2.47 -9.01
C ILE A 83 -25.72 2.55 -10.50
N LYS A 84 -24.65 1.91 -10.96
CA LYS A 84 -24.30 1.88 -12.40
C LYS A 84 -25.37 1.20 -13.23
N LEU A 85 -25.88 0.06 -12.78
CA LEU A 85 -26.97 -0.66 -13.45
C LEU A 85 -28.28 0.14 -13.49
N ALA A 86 -28.57 0.90 -12.42
CA ALA A 86 -29.71 1.80 -12.39
C ALA A 86 -29.63 2.85 -13.51
N TRP A 87 -28.47 3.49 -13.68
CA TRP A 87 -28.24 4.44 -14.76
C TRP A 87 -28.34 3.80 -16.14
N GLU A 88 -27.76 2.63 -16.35
CA GLU A 88 -27.90 1.89 -17.61
C GLU A 88 -29.38 1.61 -17.93
N LEU A 89 -30.15 1.18 -16.93
CA LEU A 89 -31.57 0.87 -17.11
C LEU A 89 -32.42 2.12 -17.40
N VAL A 90 -32.17 3.22 -16.69
CA VAL A 90 -32.85 4.51 -16.92
C VAL A 90 -32.58 5.03 -18.34
N ILE A 91 -31.32 5.04 -18.77
CA ILE A 91 -30.95 5.48 -20.10
C ILE A 91 -31.56 4.57 -21.17
N TRP A 92 -31.53 3.25 -20.96
CA TRP A 92 -32.13 2.27 -21.87
C TRP A 92 -33.63 2.51 -22.08
N ARG A 93 -34.40 2.68 -20.99
CA ARG A 93 -35.83 2.96 -21.02
C ARG A 93 -36.16 4.31 -21.65
N TYR A 94 -35.38 5.32 -21.31
CA TYR A 94 -35.53 6.66 -21.88
C TYR A 94 -35.34 6.65 -23.39
N LEU A 95 -34.29 6.01 -23.90
CA LEU A 95 -34.05 5.91 -25.36
C LEU A 95 -35.15 5.10 -26.03
N GLU A 96 -35.60 4.01 -25.48
CA GLU A 96 -36.71 3.21 -26.02
C GLU A 96 -37.99 4.02 -26.17
N LYS A 97 -38.28 4.90 -25.21
CA LYS A 97 -39.51 5.69 -25.15
C LYS A 97 -39.45 6.94 -26.03
N HIS A 98 -38.28 7.58 -26.14
CA HIS A 98 -38.19 8.92 -26.74
C HIS A 98 -37.35 9.00 -28.03
N GLN A 99 -36.53 7.98 -28.32
CA GLN A 99 -35.58 7.97 -29.44
C GLN A 99 -35.56 6.60 -30.14
N ALA A 100 -36.69 6.16 -30.67
CA ALA A 100 -36.87 4.79 -31.16
C ALA A 100 -35.86 4.38 -32.25
N ASP A 101 -35.55 5.26 -33.21
CA ASP A 101 -34.60 4.95 -34.29
C ASP A 101 -33.17 4.75 -33.76
N GLU A 102 -32.75 5.59 -32.82
CA GLU A 102 -31.41 5.47 -32.16
C GLU A 102 -31.35 4.26 -31.25
N PHE A 103 -32.46 3.96 -30.59
CA PHE A 103 -32.60 2.81 -29.72
C PHE A 103 -32.50 1.49 -30.49
N ASP A 104 -33.13 1.36 -31.64
CA ASP A 104 -33.03 0.15 -32.46
C ASP A 104 -31.59 -0.09 -32.94
N ALA A 105 -30.88 0.96 -33.35
CA ALA A 105 -29.46 0.86 -33.70
C ALA A 105 -28.57 0.50 -32.50
N LEU A 106 -28.88 1.00 -31.30
CA LEU A 106 -28.18 0.64 -30.06
C LEU A 106 -28.43 -0.82 -29.71
N LYS A 107 -29.67 -1.26 -29.77
CA LYS A 107 -30.09 -2.64 -29.43
C LYS A 107 -29.46 -3.67 -30.36
N GLU A 108 -29.32 -3.36 -31.64
CA GLU A 108 -28.63 -4.23 -32.60
C GLU A 108 -27.15 -4.37 -32.24
N ARG A 109 -26.45 -3.24 -32.03
CA ARG A 109 -25.03 -3.22 -31.64
C ARG A 109 -24.81 -3.93 -30.30
N TRP A 110 -25.70 -3.69 -29.34
CA TRP A 110 -25.67 -4.36 -28.04
C TRP A 110 -25.78 -5.90 -28.18
N GLY A 111 -26.75 -6.36 -28.97
CA GLY A 111 -26.91 -7.79 -29.25
C GLY A 111 -25.68 -8.41 -29.90
N GLN A 112 -25.11 -7.72 -30.90
CA GLN A 112 -23.87 -8.16 -31.55
C GLN A 112 -22.69 -8.23 -30.57
N GLN A 113 -22.54 -7.25 -29.69
CA GLN A 113 -21.46 -7.24 -28.69
C GLN A 113 -21.59 -8.35 -27.67
N LEU A 114 -22.78 -8.67 -27.21
CA LEU A 114 -23.02 -9.78 -26.29
C LEU A 114 -22.66 -11.15 -26.90
N LEU A 115 -22.96 -11.34 -28.19
CA LEU A 115 -22.55 -12.54 -28.93
C LEU A 115 -21.02 -12.61 -29.12
N HIS A 116 -20.39 -11.49 -29.44
CA HIS A 116 -18.95 -11.40 -29.69
C HIS A 116 -18.09 -11.65 -28.44
N THR A 117 -18.63 -11.36 -27.26
CA THR A 117 -17.88 -11.53 -25.99
C THR A 117 -17.41 -12.98 -25.78
N HIS A 118 -18.22 -13.96 -26.21
CA HIS A 118 -17.83 -15.37 -26.10
C HIS A 118 -16.72 -15.76 -27.09
N GLU A 119 -16.81 -15.28 -28.31
CA GLU A 119 -15.81 -15.53 -29.37
C GLU A 119 -14.46 -14.90 -29.02
N LEU A 120 -14.46 -13.65 -28.54
CA LEU A 120 -13.24 -12.95 -28.10
C LEU A 120 -12.50 -13.71 -27.02
N ARG A 121 -13.21 -14.32 -26.10
CA ARG A 121 -12.62 -15.13 -25.01
C ARG A 121 -11.93 -16.38 -25.53
N SER A 122 -12.56 -17.07 -26.49
CA SER A 122 -11.97 -18.25 -27.14
C SER A 122 -10.74 -17.85 -27.97
N GLN A 123 -10.87 -16.83 -28.80
CA GLN A 123 -9.77 -16.31 -29.63
C GLN A 123 -8.56 -15.89 -28.77
N HIS A 124 -8.81 -15.21 -27.65
CA HIS A 124 -7.76 -14.82 -26.72
C HIS A 124 -7.08 -16.04 -26.07
N HIS A 125 -7.86 -17.04 -25.67
CA HIS A 125 -7.32 -18.29 -25.14
C HIS A 125 -6.43 -19.00 -26.16
N ASP A 126 -6.89 -19.10 -27.40
CA ASP A 126 -6.16 -19.77 -28.49
C ASP A 126 -4.89 -18.98 -28.85
N ALA A 127 -4.98 -17.66 -28.93
CA ALA A 127 -3.83 -16.80 -29.18
C ALA A 127 -2.73 -16.91 -28.10
N LEU A 128 -3.12 -17.17 -26.85
CA LEU A 128 -2.18 -17.35 -25.73
C LEU A 128 -1.68 -18.80 -25.56
N SER A 129 -2.24 -19.78 -26.23
CA SER A 129 -1.89 -21.19 -26.05
C SER A 129 -0.41 -21.45 -26.31
N ILE A 130 0.11 -21.03 -27.46
CA ILE A 130 1.51 -21.19 -27.84
C ILE A 130 2.46 -20.37 -26.95
N PRO A 131 2.22 -19.05 -26.70
CA PRO A 131 3.03 -18.28 -25.76
C PRO A 131 3.11 -18.90 -24.36
N ARG A 132 2.03 -19.48 -23.86
CA ARG A 132 2.03 -20.18 -22.55
C ARG A 132 2.93 -21.41 -22.54
N ILE A 133 2.95 -22.19 -23.62
CA ILE A 133 3.83 -23.35 -23.73
C ILE A 133 5.29 -22.92 -23.68
N TRP A 134 5.65 -21.87 -24.44
CA TRP A 134 7.02 -21.35 -24.44
C TRP A 134 7.42 -20.73 -23.10
N ALA A 135 6.52 -19.97 -22.47
CA ALA A 135 6.75 -19.42 -21.13
C ALA A 135 6.99 -20.55 -20.11
N ARG A 136 6.20 -21.62 -20.18
CA ARG A 136 6.37 -22.78 -19.30
C ARG A 136 7.67 -23.53 -19.58
N ALA A 137 8.05 -23.70 -20.83
CA ALA A 137 9.31 -24.33 -21.19
C ALA A 137 10.52 -23.54 -20.67
N LEU A 138 10.50 -22.21 -20.80
CA LEU A 138 11.54 -21.33 -20.27
C LEU A 138 11.61 -21.44 -18.75
N GLU A 139 10.48 -21.37 -18.07
CA GLU A 139 10.39 -21.49 -16.60
C GLU A 139 10.98 -22.82 -16.11
N LEU A 140 10.60 -23.95 -16.73
CA LEU A 140 11.12 -25.27 -16.36
C LEU A 140 12.61 -25.39 -16.62
N SER A 141 13.13 -24.81 -17.70
CA SER A 141 14.56 -24.78 -18.00
C SER A 141 15.34 -24.03 -16.92
N GLU A 142 14.85 -22.86 -16.49
CA GLU A 142 15.49 -22.09 -15.44
C GLU A 142 15.38 -22.76 -14.06
N GLN A 143 14.24 -23.35 -13.75
CA GLN A 143 14.06 -24.14 -12.52
C GLN A 143 15.06 -25.30 -12.46
N HIS A 144 15.25 -26.03 -13.57
CA HIS A 144 16.20 -27.12 -13.64
C HIS A 144 17.65 -26.65 -13.44
N ARG A 145 18.03 -25.55 -14.11
CA ARG A 145 19.36 -24.92 -13.94
C ARG A 145 19.60 -24.52 -12.49
N LEU A 146 18.64 -23.85 -11.86
CA LEU A 146 18.71 -23.45 -10.45
C LEU A 146 18.80 -24.66 -9.51
N GLN A 147 18.01 -25.69 -9.76
CA GLN A 147 18.03 -26.93 -8.98
C GLN A 147 19.42 -27.59 -9.02
N GLN A 148 20.05 -27.67 -10.22
CA GLN A 148 21.41 -28.19 -10.33
C GLN A 148 22.43 -27.38 -9.52
N GLN A 149 22.30 -26.06 -9.53
CA GLN A 149 23.18 -25.19 -8.74
C GLN A 149 23.00 -25.43 -7.24
N LEU A 150 21.76 -25.53 -6.76
CA LEU A 150 21.44 -25.76 -5.35
C LEU A 150 21.93 -27.15 -4.87
N VAL A 151 21.74 -28.20 -5.67
CA VAL A 151 22.20 -29.57 -5.32
C VAL A 151 23.72 -29.63 -5.23
N ASN A 152 24.41 -28.90 -6.10
CA ASN A 152 25.88 -28.87 -6.15
C ASN A 152 26.49 -27.83 -5.20
N ALA A 153 25.68 -27.01 -4.53
CA ALA A 153 26.16 -26.01 -3.60
C ALA A 153 26.79 -26.67 -2.37
N GLN A 154 28.10 -26.49 -2.19
CA GLN A 154 28.79 -26.92 -0.97
C GLN A 154 28.67 -25.80 0.08
N SER A 155 28.09 -26.12 1.23
CA SER A 155 28.15 -25.24 2.38
C SER A 155 29.59 -25.18 2.89
N LYS A 156 30.26 -24.05 2.68
CA LYS A 156 31.55 -23.80 3.33
C LYS A 156 31.26 -23.37 4.77
N PRO A 157 31.96 -23.92 5.78
CA PRO A 157 31.89 -23.39 7.14
C PRO A 157 32.29 -21.90 7.08
N SER A 158 31.39 -21.03 7.46
CA SER A 158 31.71 -19.61 7.66
C SER A 158 32.35 -19.46 9.03
N ASP A 159 33.52 -18.78 9.09
CA ASP A 159 33.99 -18.21 10.34
C ASP A 159 32.90 -17.27 10.86
N LYS A 160 32.77 -17.14 12.19
CA LYS A 160 31.75 -16.24 12.74
C LYS A 160 31.97 -14.83 12.23
N ALA A 161 30.94 -14.24 11.62
CA ALA A 161 31.02 -12.88 11.12
C ALA A 161 31.26 -11.87 12.24
N THR A 162 32.00 -10.82 11.95
CA THR A 162 32.16 -9.65 12.82
C THR A 162 31.04 -8.63 12.61
N LEU A 163 30.41 -8.67 11.44
CA LEU A 163 29.29 -7.83 11.05
C LEU A 163 28.15 -8.67 10.46
N GLN A 164 26.99 -8.58 11.06
CA GLN A 164 25.75 -9.07 10.49
C GLN A 164 24.88 -7.89 10.06
N ALA A 165 24.35 -7.90 8.83
CA ALA A 165 23.50 -6.83 8.33
C ALA A 165 22.16 -7.41 7.86
N ILE A 166 21.07 -7.01 8.51
CA ILE A 166 19.72 -7.47 8.25
C ILE A 166 19.01 -6.40 7.42
N PHE A 167 18.81 -6.72 6.16
CA PHE A 167 18.24 -5.77 5.18
C PHE A 167 16.74 -6.01 5.00
N CYS A 168 15.98 -4.93 4.86
CA CYS A 168 14.67 -4.99 4.25
C CYS A 168 14.74 -5.69 2.89
N ILE A 169 13.86 -6.65 2.63
CA ILE A 169 13.74 -7.38 1.35
C ILE A 169 13.07 -6.52 0.26
N ASP A 170 13.64 -5.39 -0.01
CA ASP A 170 13.21 -4.48 -1.05
C ASP A 170 14.00 -4.78 -2.36
N VAL A 171 13.49 -4.38 -3.51
CA VAL A 171 14.09 -4.67 -4.82
C VAL A 171 15.54 -4.13 -4.97
N ARG A 172 15.92 -3.14 -4.17
CA ARG A 172 17.25 -2.51 -4.18
C ARG A 172 18.25 -3.24 -3.29
N SER A 173 17.78 -3.94 -2.26
CA SER A 173 18.62 -4.52 -1.20
C SER A 173 19.48 -5.67 -1.69
N GLU A 174 19.00 -6.46 -2.63
CA GLU A 174 19.69 -7.66 -3.11
C GLU A 174 21.07 -7.36 -3.72
N VAL A 175 21.14 -6.36 -4.59
CA VAL A 175 22.41 -5.93 -5.22
C VAL A 175 23.37 -5.36 -4.17
N TYR A 176 22.81 -4.57 -3.23
CA TYR A 176 23.57 -3.97 -2.15
C TYR A 176 24.19 -5.03 -1.23
N ARG A 177 23.39 -6.03 -0.83
CA ARG A 177 23.82 -7.15 0.02
C ARG A 177 24.96 -7.94 -0.64
N ARG A 178 24.84 -8.30 -1.92
CA ARG A 178 25.90 -9.00 -2.65
C ARG A 178 27.18 -8.19 -2.74
N ALA A 179 27.05 -6.89 -3.00
CA ALA A 179 28.21 -6.00 -3.05
C ALA A 179 28.89 -5.92 -1.69
N LEU A 180 28.13 -5.87 -0.59
CA LEU A 180 28.66 -5.81 0.78
C LEU A 180 29.38 -7.12 1.15
N GLU A 181 28.76 -8.28 0.92
CA GLU A 181 29.35 -9.59 1.19
C GLU A 181 30.62 -9.86 0.35
N SER A 182 30.73 -9.26 -0.84
CA SER A 182 31.92 -9.40 -1.66
C SER A 182 33.17 -8.70 -1.10
N GLN A 183 33.00 -7.79 -0.13
CA GLN A 183 34.11 -7.03 0.46
C GLN A 183 34.86 -7.84 1.52
N SER A 184 34.17 -8.69 2.27
CA SER A 184 34.81 -9.50 3.32
C SER A 184 33.99 -10.76 3.63
N ARG A 185 34.70 -11.85 3.98
CA ARG A 185 34.09 -13.09 4.49
C ARG A 185 33.53 -12.95 5.92
N GLU A 186 33.92 -11.89 6.61
CA GLU A 186 33.46 -11.57 7.96
C GLU A 186 32.12 -10.79 7.97
N ILE A 187 31.53 -10.56 6.79
CA ILE A 187 30.25 -9.89 6.64
C ILE A 187 29.20 -10.94 6.22
N GLU A 188 28.16 -11.04 6.99
CA GLU A 188 26.97 -11.83 6.67
C GLU A 188 25.78 -10.90 6.46
N THR A 189 24.98 -11.14 5.44
CA THR A 189 23.75 -10.39 5.22
C THR A 189 22.53 -11.29 5.22
N TYR A 190 21.42 -10.76 5.77
CA TYR A 190 20.13 -11.44 5.85
C TYR A 190 19.05 -10.57 5.23
N GLY A 191 18.08 -11.19 4.54
CA GLY A 191 16.87 -10.52 4.11
C GLY A 191 15.78 -10.68 5.15
N PHE A 192 15.11 -9.59 5.50
CA PHE A 192 14.01 -9.62 6.45
C PHE A 192 12.88 -8.68 5.99
N ALA A 193 11.65 -8.91 6.46
CA ALA A 193 10.54 -8.03 6.10
C ALA A 193 10.81 -6.60 6.61
N GLY A 194 10.55 -5.58 5.78
CA GLY A 194 10.97 -4.20 6.04
C GLY A 194 10.34 -3.54 7.26
N PHE A 195 9.20 -4.06 7.74
CA PHE A 195 8.63 -3.63 9.03
C PHE A 195 9.29 -4.31 10.24
N PHE A 196 10.27 -5.16 10.02
CA PHE A 196 11.07 -5.87 11.03
C PHE A 196 10.21 -6.63 12.08
N GLY A 197 9.09 -7.20 11.64
CA GLY A 197 8.18 -7.95 12.51
C GLY A 197 7.46 -7.10 13.57
N LEU A 198 7.60 -5.78 13.52
CA LEU A 198 6.98 -4.86 14.47
C LEU A 198 5.60 -4.39 13.97
N PRO A 199 4.48 -4.84 14.56
CA PRO A 199 3.14 -4.43 14.15
C PRO A 199 2.79 -3.05 14.72
N ILE A 200 3.53 -2.02 14.28
CA ILE A 200 3.47 -0.68 14.86
C ILE A 200 2.68 0.32 14.00
N GLU A 201 2.01 1.20 14.70
CA GLU A 201 1.43 2.43 14.21
C GLU A 201 2.25 3.60 14.76
N TYR A 202 2.77 4.42 13.87
CA TYR A 202 3.63 5.54 14.25
C TYR A 202 2.86 6.85 14.31
N GLU A 203 2.99 7.55 15.43
CA GLU A 203 2.50 8.90 15.64
C GLU A 203 3.69 9.87 15.74
N GLN A 204 3.78 10.76 14.77
CA GLN A 204 4.84 11.76 14.73
C GLN A 204 4.63 12.81 15.83
N ALA A 205 5.70 13.21 16.49
CA ALA A 205 5.65 14.27 17.51
C ALA A 205 4.93 15.52 17.01
N GLY A 206 3.96 15.96 17.82
CA GLY A 206 3.16 17.15 17.54
C GLY A 206 2.06 17.01 16.51
N THR A 207 1.74 15.80 16.12
CA THR A 207 0.55 15.49 15.36
C THR A 207 -0.32 14.52 16.16
N GLN A 208 -1.62 14.49 15.86
CA GLN A 208 -2.53 13.45 16.35
C GLN A 208 -2.81 12.42 15.25
N VAL A 209 -2.02 12.47 14.20
CA VAL A 209 -2.18 11.57 13.05
C VAL A 209 -1.20 10.42 13.22
N SER A 210 -1.73 9.24 13.36
CA SER A 210 -0.97 8.00 13.33
C SER A 210 -1.05 7.34 11.95
N ARG A 211 -0.01 6.59 11.61
CA ARG A 211 0.05 5.83 10.37
C ARG A 211 0.64 4.44 10.61
N PRO A 212 0.09 3.40 9.99
CA PRO A 212 0.66 2.06 10.09
C PRO A 212 2.03 2.00 9.39
N GLN A 213 2.99 1.33 10.02
CA GLN A 213 4.35 1.10 9.53
C GLN A 213 4.56 -0.41 9.29
N LEU A 214 3.64 -1.04 8.56
CA LEU A 214 3.56 -2.48 8.35
C LEU A 214 2.76 -2.80 7.08
N PRO A 215 2.81 -4.05 6.57
CA PRO A 215 2.00 -4.45 5.42
C PRO A 215 0.51 -4.27 5.69
N GLY A 216 -0.24 -3.81 4.68
CA GLY A 216 -1.67 -3.60 4.79
C GLY A 216 -2.50 -4.87 5.14
N LEU A 217 -1.87 -6.04 5.14
CA LEU A 217 -2.48 -7.32 5.53
C LEU A 217 -2.49 -7.57 7.05
N VAL A 218 -1.76 -6.77 7.83
CA VAL A 218 -1.60 -6.97 9.27
C VAL A 218 -2.12 -5.74 10.02
N PRO A 219 -2.98 -5.88 11.03
CA PRO A 219 -3.39 -4.74 11.86
C PRO A 219 -2.26 -4.31 12.80
N ALA A 220 -2.09 -3.00 12.97
CA ALA A 220 -1.19 -2.46 13.97
C ALA A 220 -1.74 -2.75 15.38
N SER A 221 -0.92 -3.32 16.25
CA SER A 221 -1.30 -3.65 17.64
C SER A 221 -0.57 -2.81 18.67
N ILE A 222 0.44 -2.05 18.25
CA ILE A 222 1.30 -1.23 19.11
C ILE A 222 1.38 0.16 18.50
N ARG A 223 1.14 1.19 19.32
CA ARG A 223 1.38 2.59 18.93
C ARG A 223 2.74 3.03 19.44
N VAL A 224 3.46 3.71 18.55
CA VAL A 224 4.79 4.23 18.82
C VAL A 224 4.80 5.74 18.59
N PHE A 225 5.30 6.48 19.53
CA PHE A 225 5.47 7.92 19.43
C PHE A 225 6.82 8.40 19.99
N GLU A 226 7.26 9.53 19.51
CA GLU A 226 8.51 10.16 19.95
C GLU A 226 8.36 10.69 21.39
N SER A 227 9.27 10.29 22.28
CA SER A 227 9.18 10.64 23.71
C SER A 227 9.48 12.11 24.02
N THR A 228 10.13 12.84 23.12
CA THR A 228 10.47 14.26 23.28
C THR A 228 9.82 15.12 22.20
N PRO A 229 8.82 15.94 22.53
CA PRO A 229 8.27 16.91 21.61
C PRO A 229 9.34 17.95 21.23
N ASN A 230 9.65 18.07 19.96
CA ASN A 230 10.49 19.16 19.46
C ASN A 230 9.59 20.37 19.14
N GLU A 231 9.53 21.36 20.05
CA GLU A 231 8.69 22.56 19.91
C GLU A 231 8.98 23.32 18.61
N HIS A 232 10.23 23.34 18.17
CA HIS A 232 10.63 23.99 16.92
C HIS A 232 10.03 23.28 15.71
N LYS A 233 10.04 21.93 15.72
CA LYS A 233 9.45 21.10 14.66
C LYS A 233 7.92 21.24 14.65
N LEU A 234 7.29 21.33 15.81
CA LEU A 234 5.87 21.63 15.98
C LEU A 234 5.48 22.96 15.34
N ALA A 235 6.22 24.01 15.67
CA ALA A 235 5.99 25.36 15.13
C ALA A 235 6.23 25.41 13.62
N GLN A 236 7.20 24.65 13.10
CA GLN A 236 7.47 24.53 11.66
C GLN A 236 6.35 23.78 10.94
N THR A 237 5.91 22.64 11.47
CA THR A 237 4.82 21.85 10.91
C THR A 237 3.50 22.63 10.90
N SER A 238 3.21 23.35 12.01
CA SER A 238 2.03 24.21 12.10
C SER A 238 2.05 25.36 11.09
N ARG A 239 3.22 25.99 10.88
CA ARG A 239 3.39 27.02 9.83
C ARG A 239 3.19 26.43 8.43
N HIS A 240 3.75 25.27 8.12
CA HIS A 240 3.54 24.62 6.83
C HIS A 240 2.08 24.23 6.61
N ALA A 241 1.39 23.72 7.64
CA ALA A 241 -0.03 23.43 7.56
C ALA A 241 -0.88 24.68 7.31
N GLY A 242 -0.54 25.80 7.94
CA GLY A 242 -1.19 27.10 7.71
C GLY A 242 -1.02 27.59 6.26
N TRP A 243 0.20 27.51 5.72
CA TRP A 243 0.49 27.86 4.34
C TRP A 243 -0.25 26.97 3.34
N ASN A 244 -0.29 25.65 3.58
CA ASN A 244 -1.00 24.72 2.73
C ASN A 244 -2.51 24.94 2.76
N ARG A 245 -3.09 25.25 3.93
CA ARG A 245 -4.52 25.61 4.01
C ARG A 245 -4.85 26.83 3.17
N TRP A 246 -4.00 27.87 3.24
CA TRP A 246 -4.20 29.08 2.47
C TRP A 246 -4.10 28.80 0.95
N GLY A 247 -3.09 28.04 0.54
CA GLY A 247 -2.89 27.68 -0.88
C GLY A 247 -3.95 26.75 -1.46
N ASN A 248 -4.56 25.89 -0.62
CA ASN A 248 -5.53 24.89 -1.07
C ASN A 248 -6.99 25.32 -0.86
N ALA A 249 -7.24 26.40 -0.15
CA ALA A 249 -8.60 26.91 0.03
C ALA A 249 -9.08 27.59 -1.27
N ALA A 250 -10.15 27.08 -1.88
CA ALA A 250 -10.66 27.52 -3.16
C ALA A 250 -10.89 29.05 -3.22
N ALA A 251 -11.38 29.66 -2.14
CA ALA A 251 -11.61 31.10 -2.05
C ALA A 251 -10.31 31.94 -1.92
N ALA A 252 -9.21 31.35 -1.46
CA ALA A 252 -7.97 32.04 -1.16
C ALA A 252 -6.85 31.80 -2.19
N THR A 253 -7.03 30.84 -3.09
CA THR A 253 -6.00 30.44 -4.08
C THR A 253 -5.60 31.63 -4.99
N PHE A 254 -6.56 32.41 -5.46
CA PHE A 254 -6.27 33.57 -6.31
C PHE A 254 -5.48 34.64 -5.56
N SER A 255 -5.89 35.01 -4.36
CA SER A 255 -5.17 36.00 -3.54
C SER A 255 -3.77 35.54 -3.17
N MET A 256 -3.56 34.25 -2.97
CA MET A 256 -2.24 33.66 -2.77
C MET A 256 -1.36 33.80 -4.01
N VAL A 257 -1.90 33.49 -5.20
CA VAL A 257 -1.16 33.61 -6.45
C VAL A 257 -0.81 35.08 -6.74
N GLU A 258 -1.75 36.00 -6.55
CA GLU A 258 -1.51 37.43 -6.73
C GLU A 258 -0.45 38.00 -5.79
N SER A 259 -0.51 37.62 -4.51
CA SER A 259 0.41 38.14 -3.50
C SER A 259 1.79 37.49 -3.49
N MET A 260 1.85 36.19 -3.82
CA MET A 260 3.05 35.35 -3.67
C MET A 260 3.57 34.75 -4.99
N GLY A 261 2.91 35.00 -6.13
CA GLY A 261 3.23 34.39 -7.40
C GLY A 261 4.68 34.60 -7.84
N TRP A 262 5.21 35.81 -7.69
CA TRP A 262 6.61 36.13 -8.00
C TRP A 262 7.60 35.35 -7.14
N TRP A 263 7.29 35.18 -5.85
CA TRP A 263 8.12 34.38 -4.94
C TRP A 263 8.10 32.90 -5.32
N TYR A 264 6.92 32.37 -5.68
CA TYR A 264 6.81 30.98 -6.16
C TYR A 264 7.48 30.77 -7.53
N ALA A 265 7.41 31.76 -8.45
CA ALA A 265 8.12 31.69 -9.71
C ALA A 265 9.64 31.63 -9.49
N PHE A 266 10.18 32.46 -8.57
CA PHE A 266 11.59 32.41 -8.21
C PHE A 266 11.98 31.08 -7.54
N LYS A 267 11.14 30.56 -6.65
CA LYS A 267 11.32 29.25 -6.01
C LYS A 267 11.31 28.11 -7.03
N LEU A 268 10.39 28.17 -7.99
CA LEU A 268 10.29 27.20 -9.09
C LEU A 268 11.54 27.23 -9.96
N PHE A 269 11.99 28.42 -10.36
CA PHE A 269 13.21 28.61 -11.13
C PHE A 269 14.45 28.05 -10.39
N LYS A 270 14.57 28.35 -9.10
CA LYS A 270 15.65 27.82 -8.27
C LYS A 270 15.62 26.28 -8.14
N LYS A 271 14.41 25.67 -8.01
CA LYS A 271 14.23 24.23 -7.98
C LYS A 271 14.56 23.58 -9.33
N SER A 272 14.19 24.21 -10.44
CA SER A 272 14.50 23.74 -11.80
C SER A 272 16.01 23.72 -12.08
N LEU A 273 16.76 24.69 -11.52
CA LEU A 273 18.22 24.72 -11.66
C LEU A 273 18.97 23.77 -10.75
N LYS A 274 18.43 23.50 -9.53
CA LYS A 274 19.14 22.68 -8.52
C LYS A 274 18.71 21.21 -8.51
N GLY A 275 17.70 20.84 -9.30
CA GLY A 275 17.00 19.57 -9.14
C GLY A 275 16.14 19.56 -7.86
N ASP A 276 15.01 18.89 -7.87
CA ASP A 276 14.20 18.68 -6.66
C ASP A 276 14.93 17.61 -5.81
N GLN A 277 15.66 18.05 -4.81
CA GLN A 277 15.97 17.16 -3.69
C GLN A 277 14.63 16.98 -2.98
N GLY A 278 13.93 15.90 -3.34
CA GLY A 278 12.63 15.57 -2.80
C GLY A 278 12.61 15.84 -1.30
N HIS A 279 11.50 16.36 -0.78
CA HIS A 279 11.32 16.48 0.65
C HIS A 279 11.30 15.07 1.24
N ALA A 280 12.50 14.53 1.50
CA ALA A 280 12.61 13.44 2.44
C ALA A 280 11.78 13.84 3.66
N LEU A 281 10.87 12.99 4.08
CA LEU A 281 10.27 13.14 5.40
C LEU A 281 11.45 13.38 6.32
N SER A 282 11.49 14.59 6.95
CA SER A 282 12.64 14.99 7.78
C SER A 282 13.02 13.83 8.66
N PRO A 283 14.30 13.40 8.64
CA PRO A 283 14.73 12.30 9.50
C PRO A 283 14.22 12.59 10.90
N THR A 284 13.67 11.58 11.55
CA THR A 284 13.22 11.80 12.91
C THR A 284 14.43 12.04 13.78
N ASP A 285 14.46 13.16 14.49
CA ASP A 285 15.50 13.49 15.47
C ASP A 285 15.28 12.73 16.80
N ALA A 286 14.23 11.90 16.85
CA ALA A 286 13.89 11.16 18.06
C ALA A 286 15.01 10.18 18.41
N THR A 287 15.47 10.27 19.64
CA THR A 287 16.45 9.36 20.23
C THR A 287 15.78 8.29 21.07
N HIS A 288 14.56 8.52 21.52
CA HIS A 288 13.78 7.60 22.34
C HIS A 288 12.34 7.49 21.87
N TRP A 289 11.82 6.27 21.92
CA TRP A 289 10.49 5.88 21.47
C TRP A 289 9.70 5.29 22.63
N THR A 290 8.46 5.73 22.79
CA THR A 290 7.52 5.12 23.73
C THR A 290 6.58 4.20 22.98
N LEU A 291 6.50 2.95 23.45
CA LEU A 291 5.60 1.94 22.90
C LEU A 291 4.39 1.78 23.80
N THR A 292 3.20 1.83 23.22
CA THR A 292 1.95 1.68 23.96
C THR A 292 1.03 0.65 23.30
N ARG A 293 0.23 -0.03 24.12
CA ARG A 293 -0.86 -0.90 23.66
C ARG A 293 -2.14 -0.47 24.38
N GLN A 294 -3.19 -0.14 23.62
CA GLN A 294 -4.45 0.37 24.17
C GLN A 294 -4.30 1.56 25.15
N GLY A 295 -3.35 2.46 24.87
CA GLY A 295 -3.08 3.65 25.69
C GLY A 295 -2.18 3.45 26.89
N HIS A 296 -1.75 2.22 27.19
CA HIS A 296 -0.80 1.92 28.30
C HIS A 296 0.59 1.63 27.75
N ALA A 297 1.62 2.15 28.42
CA ALA A 297 3.01 1.85 28.07
C ALA A 297 3.28 0.34 28.20
N LEU A 298 4.04 -0.21 27.25
CA LEU A 298 4.44 -1.60 27.32
C LEU A 298 5.38 -1.82 28.50
N SER A 299 5.11 -2.87 29.29
CA SER A 299 6.03 -3.35 30.32
C SER A 299 7.32 -3.88 29.70
N VAL A 300 8.38 -4.01 30.49
CA VAL A 300 9.65 -4.60 30.03
C VAL A 300 9.43 -6.03 29.51
N ASP A 301 8.58 -6.80 30.17
CA ASP A 301 8.26 -8.17 29.75
C ASP A 301 7.51 -8.21 28.41
N ASP A 302 6.56 -7.29 28.17
CA ASP A 302 5.87 -7.17 26.87
C ASP A 302 6.83 -6.76 25.75
N GLN A 303 7.77 -5.85 26.05
CA GLN A 303 8.81 -5.44 25.10
C GLN A 303 9.75 -6.59 24.79
N ALA A 304 10.13 -7.40 25.79
CA ALA A 304 10.95 -8.59 25.60
C ALA A 304 10.22 -9.66 24.77
N LEU A 305 8.91 -9.88 25.01
CA LEU A 305 8.12 -10.80 24.18
C LEU A 305 8.02 -10.34 22.73
N LEU A 306 7.85 -9.03 22.49
CA LEU A 306 7.87 -8.46 21.16
C LEU A 306 9.22 -8.68 20.48
N ALA A 307 10.31 -8.34 21.16
CA ALA A 307 11.67 -8.52 20.66
C ALA A 307 11.99 -9.99 20.39
N LYS A 308 11.54 -10.91 21.27
CA LYS A 308 11.66 -12.35 21.07
C LYS A 308 11.01 -12.82 19.79
N GLY A 309 9.76 -12.41 19.52
CA GLY A 309 9.05 -12.77 18.29
C GLY A 309 9.79 -12.32 17.04
N VAL A 310 10.41 -11.16 17.09
CA VAL A 310 11.25 -10.66 15.99
C VAL A 310 12.50 -11.50 15.82
N LEU A 311 13.24 -11.79 16.89
CA LEU A 311 14.46 -12.59 16.85
C LEU A 311 14.23 -14.04 16.43
N ASP A 312 13.15 -14.67 16.89
CA ASP A 312 12.72 -16.01 16.47
C ASP A 312 12.49 -16.06 14.94
N THR A 313 11.84 -15.02 14.42
CA THR A 313 11.53 -14.93 12.99
C THR A 313 12.76 -14.60 12.14
N MET A 314 13.70 -13.80 12.66
CA MET A 314 14.99 -13.53 12.00
C MET A 314 15.85 -14.79 11.88
N GLY A 315 15.78 -15.72 12.85
CA GLY A 315 16.47 -16.98 12.81
C GLY A 315 18.00 -16.86 12.88
N LEU A 316 18.52 -15.83 13.54
CA LEU A 316 19.97 -15.66 13.73
C LEU A 316 20.51 -16.78 14.61
N ARG A 317 21.51 -17.50 14.14
CA ARG A 317 22.15 -18.61 14.88
C ARG A 317 23.10 -18.14 15.98
N TYR A 318 23.64 -16.96 15.85
CA TYR A 318 24.52 -16.27 16.78
C TYR A 318 24.44 -14.76 16.52
N TYR A 319 25.00 -13.96 17.41
CA TYR A 319 25.04 -12.51 17.26
C TYR A 319 26.49 -12.04 17.05
N ALA A 320 26.73 -11.32 15.97
CA ALA A 320 28.01 -10.65 15.73
C ALA A 320 28.20 -9.48 16.71
N PRO A 321 29.45 -9.00 16.90
CA PRO A 321 29.68 -7.78 17.67
C PRO A 321 28.87 -6.58 17.18
N THR A 322 28.68 -6.46 15.86
CA THR A 322 27.84 -5.43 15.27
C THR A 322 26.74 -6.08 14.45
N VAL A 323 25.47 -5.71 14.72
CA VAL A 323 24.30 -6.12 13.97
C VAL A 323 23.60 -4.88 13.41
N LEU A 324 23.69 -4.68 12.09
CA LEU A 324 23.00 -3.59 11.40
C LEU A 324 21.56 -4.00 11.09
N LEU A 325 20.62 -3.16 11.45
CA LEU A 325 19.21 -3.26 11.04
C LEU A 325 18.98 -2.22 9.93
N VAL A 326 18.96 -2.69 8.69
CA VAL A 326 18.98 -1.80 7.51
C VAL A 326 17.60 -1.71 6.90
N GLY A 327 16.89 -0.63 7.22
CA GLY A 327 15.62 -0.28 6.59
C GLY A 327 15.84 0.33 5.21
N HIS A 328 14.75 0.49 4.47
CA HIS A 328 14.78 1.23 3.21
C HIS A 328 14.31 2.67 3.42
N GLY A 329 14.86 3.61 2.63
CA GLY A 329 14.34 4.96 2.51
C GLY A 329 13.12 4.99 1.58
N SER A 330 12.24 5.98 1.75
CA SER A 330 11.15 6.28 0.83
C SER A 330 11.18 7.76 0.49
N HIS A 331 11.28 8.08 -0.80
CA HIS A 331 11.43 9.45 -1.30
C HIS A 331 10.38 9.82 -2.36
N SER A 332 9.36 9.02 -2.54
CA SER A 332 8.36 9.26 -3.57
C SER A 332 7.46 10.44 -3.25
N CYS A 333 7.56 11.48 -4.09
CA CYS A 333 6.67 12.65 -4.06
C CYS A 333 5.93 12.72 -5.40
N ASN A 334 4.59 12.86 -5.35
CA ASN A 334 3.74 13.05 -6.53
C ASN A 334 3.85 11.94 -7.61
N ASN A 335 4.28 10.74 -7.23
CA ASN A 335 4.32 9.59 -8.13
C ASN A 335 3.18 8.62 -7.79
N LEU A 336 2.17 8.54 -8.63
CA LEU A 336 1.02 7.64 -8.44
C LEU A 336 1.40 6.15 -8.46
N GLN A 337 2.55 5.82 -9.04
CA GLN A 337 3.06 4.45 -9.14
C GLN A 337 4.14 4.14 -8.09
N SER A 338 4.41 5.06 -7.17
CA SER A 338 5.45 4.89 -6.14
C SER A 338 5.25 3.64 -5.30
N ALA A 339 4.00 3.30 -4.98
CA ALA A 339 3.68 2.10 -4.21
C ALA A 339 4.16 0.79 -4.88
N GLY A 340 4.28 0.76 -6.20
CA GLY A 340 4.84 -0.37 -6.95
C GLY A 340 6.38 -0.43 -6.95
N LEU A 341 7.04 0.69 -6.62
CA LEU A 341 8.49 0.83 -6.59
C LEU A 341 9.03 0.82 -5.15
N GLU A 342 8.20 1.18 -4.18
CA GLU A 342 8.55 1.19 -2.76
C GLU A 342 8.24 -0.17 -2.10
N CYS A 343 8.81 -0.38 -0.92
CA CYS A 343 8.63 -1.65 -0.21
C CYS A 343 7.18 -1.86 0.26
N GLY A 344 6.50 -2.86 -0.29
CA GLY A 344 5.14 -3.23 0.13
C GLY A 344 5.05 -3.74 1.57
N ALA A 345 6.15 -4.29 2.11
CA ALA A 345 6.23 -4.75 3.49
C ALA A 345 6.17 -3.62 4.53
N CYS A 346 6.34 -2.36 4.11
CA CYS A 346 6.18 -1.18 4.96
C CYS A 346 4.99 -0.30 4.55
N GLY A 347 4.09 -0.82 3.71
CA GLY A 347 2.94 -0.06 3.22
C GLY A 347 3.33 1.18 2.42
N GLY A 348 4.48 1.17 1.72
CA GLY A 348 5.02 2.33 1.00
C GLY A 348 5.63 3.41 1.90
N GLN A 349 5.83 3.12 3.19
CA GLN A 349 6.49 4.02 4.14
C GLN A 349 7.97 3.72 4.25
N THR A 350 8.76 4.69 4.75
CA THR A 350 10.17 4.43 5.12
C THR A 350 10.25 3.43 6.28
N GLY A 351 11.23 2.51 6.22
CA GLY A 351 11.53 1.58 7.30
C GLY A 351 12.29 2.19 8.49
N GLU A 352 12.57 3.49 8.47
CA GLU A 352 13.38 4.19 9.48
C GLU A 352 12.86 4.00 10.91
N VAL A 353 11.58 4.19 11.12
CA VAL A 353 10.97 4.10 12.46
C VAL A 353 11.11 2.69 13.00
N ASN A 354 10.82 1.68 12.16
CA ASN A 354 10.89 0.28 12.58
C ASN A 354 12.30 -0.14 13.03
N VAL A 355 13.33 0.20 12.24
CA VAL A 355 14.72 -0.17 12.61
C VAL A 355 15.23 0.56 13.84
N ARG A 356 14.84 1.82 14.02
CA ARG A 356 15.22 2.60 15.21
C ARG A 356 14.55 2.08 16.48
N VAL A 357 13.25 1.79 16.42
CA VAL A 357 12.49 1.20 17.52
C VAL A 357 13.07 -0.16 17.89
N LEU A 358 13.34 -1.02 16.91
CA LEU A 358 13.92 -2.33 17.16
C LEU A 358 15.33 -2.24 17.75
N ALA A 359 16.18 -1.35 17.22
CA ALA A 359 17.52 -1.13 17.78
C ALA A 359 17.46 -0.65 19.25
N GLN A 360 16.51 0.24 19.58
CA GLN A 360 16.27 0.66 20.97
C GLN A 360 15.92 -0.55 21.85
N LEU A 361 14.94 -1.36 21.44
CA LEU A 361 14.51 -2.53 22.21
C LEU A 361 15.64 -3.53 22.43
N LEU A 362 16.40 -3.86 21.38
CA LEU A 362 17.46 -4.86 21.43
C LEU A 362 18.75 -4.36 22.14
N ASN A 363 18.90 -3.05 22.34
CA ASN A 363 20.00 -2.48 23.12
C ASN A 363 19.63 -2.15 24.57
N ASP A 364 18.33 -2.17 24.92
CA ASP A 364 17.89 -1.92 26.29
C ASP A 364 18.31 -3.05 27.22
N THR A 365 19.01 -2.71 28.31
CA THR A 365 19.56 -3.67 29.26
C THR A 365 18.47 -4.49 29.95
N GLN A 366 17.36 -3.84 30.34
CA GLN A 366 16.26 -4.52 31.03
C GLN A 366 15.54 -5.49 30.08
N VAL A 367 15.35 -5.08 28.84
CA VAL A 367 14.77 -5.94 27.79
C VAL A 367 15.69 -7.14 27.50
N ARG A 368 17.02 -6.95 27.43
CA ARG A 368 17.99 -8.06 27.27
C ARG A 368 17.96 -9.05 28.43
N GLU A 369 17.88 -8.55 29.66
CA GLU A 369 17.77 -9.42 30.86
C GLU A 369 16.47 -10.25 30.83
N ALA A 370 15.35 -9.64 30.38
CA ALA A 370 14.10 -10.36 30.22
C ALA A 370 14.16 -11.36 29.05
N LEU A 371 14.80 -11.01 27.92
CA LEU A 371 15.03 -11.88 26.77
C LEU A 371 15.86 -13.11 27.15
N ALA A 372 16.91 -12.95 27.99
CA ALA A 372 17.72 -14.06 28.46
C ALA A 372 16.88 -15.09 29.24
N LYS A 373 15.93 -14.64 30.07
CA LYS A 373 14.96 -15.52 30.74
C LYS A 373 14.04 -16.26 29.78
N LEU A 374 13.81 -15.70 28.57
CA LEU A 374 13.00 -16.29 27.52
C LEU A 374 13.82 -17.16 26.54
N GLY A 375 15.11 -17.39 26.83
CA GLY A 375 16.00 -18.25 26.05
C GLY A 375 16.79 -17.56 24.94
N HIS A 376 16.78 -16.22 24.88
CA HIS A 376 17.59 -15.43 23.95
C HIS A 376 18.69 -14.66 24.68
N GLU A 377 19.87 -15.23 24.74
CA GLU A 377 21.05 -14.56 25.29
C GLU A 377 21.73 -13.71 24.20
N ILE A 378 21.67 -12.40 24.33
CA ILE A 378 22.41 -11.47 23.52
C ILE A 378 23.72 -11.11 24.22
N PRO A 379 24.88 -11.38 23.59
CA PRO A 379 26.17 -11.05 24.21
C PRO A 379 26.28 -9.55 24.54
N SER A 380 26.90 -9.23 25.68
CA SER A 380 27.01 -7.85 26.14
C SER A 380 27.77 -6.92 25.19
N HIS A 381 28.69 -7.49 24.39
CA HIS A 381 29.46 -6.77 23.38
C HIS A 381 28.70 -6.58 22.06
N THR A 382 27.55 -7.21 21.87
CA THR A 382 26.74 -7.05 20.65
C THR A 382 25.99 -5.72 20.67
N GLN A 383 26.14 -4.94 19.60
CA GLN A 383 25.45 -3.69 19.39
C GLN A 383 24.53 -3.77 18.18
N PHE A 384 23.26 -3.43 18.35
CA PHE A 384 22.30 -3.26 17.24
C PHE A 384 22.28 -1.80 16.77
N VAL A 385 22.51 -1.60 15.50
CA VAL A 385 22.62 -0.26 14.90
C VAL A 385 21.57 -0.12 13.80
N ALA A 386 20.71 0.92 13.91
CA ALA A 386 19.75 1.24 12.86
C ALA A 386 20.44 1.96 11.70
N ALA A 387 20.16 1.52 10.47
CA ALA A 387 20.69 2.07 9.25
C ALA A 387 19.60 2.14 8.17
N LEU A 388 19.85 2.89 7.10
CA LEU A 388 18.99 2.98 5.91
C LEU A 388 19.82 2.77 4.64
N HIS A 389 19.16 2.21 3.62
CA HIS A 389 19.73 2.09 2.28
C HIS A 389 18.85 2.72 1.21
#